data_ef0c733197e01ba97c2304e1e18db49e
#
_entry.id   ef0c733197e01ba97c2304e1e18db49e
#
_cell.length_a   1.000
_cell.length_b   1.000
_cell.length_c   1.000
_cell.angle_alpha   90.00
_cell.angle_beta   90.00
_cell.angle_gamma   90.00
#
_symmetry.space_group_name_H-M   'P 1'
#
loop_
_entity.id
_entity.type
_entity.pdbx_description
1 polymer ?
#
loop_
_entity_poly.entity_id
_entity_poly.type
_entity_poly.pdbx_seq_one_letter_code
_entity_poly.pdbx_strand_id
1 'polypeptide(L)'
;SRKSANRKASLRLLGGTTTNNAASGGIVHAAPGAYIQSGVTETSQSNYGIPFELGLGVNLRISDRFAIGTGVDYALLTRSFSGVYTQGLSTTVGDFNHSVQYIGIPVDLFVDVVRKEDFTLYTNAGIEAEYAISNKYHLLGTDTVVGGKVNSLQWSVGLGLGLEFQVGSRLGIFAEPTVKYYFDCGQPKSIRTDKPLQMTLRAGLRFDL
;
A
#
# COMPACT_ATOMS: atom_id res chain seq x y z
N SER A 1 10.69 -24.77 30.98
CA SER A 1 9.71 -23.70 31.17
C SER A 1 10.39 -22.35 30.88
N ARG A 2 10.49 -21.94 29.59
CA ARG A 2 10.91 -20.59 29.25
C ARG A 2 9.69 -19.70 29.47
N LYS A 3 9.73 -18.88 30.51
CA LYS A 3 8.80 -17.78 30.71
C LYS A 3 8.83 -16.92 29.44
N SER A 4 7.73 -16.93 28.67
CA SER A 4 7.48 -15.87 27.70
C SER A 4 7.56 -14.56 28.49
N ALA A 5 8.67 -13.86 28.36
CA ALA A 5 8.87 -12.59 29.02
C ALA A 5 7.72 -11.69 28.56
N ASN A 6 7.10 -11.01 29.50
CA ASN A 6 6.03 -10.02 29.27
C ASN A 6 6.64 -8.81 28.54
N ARG A 7 6.96 -9.02 27.26
CA ARG A 7 7.65 -8.03 26.42
C ARG A 7 6.65 -6.96 26.03
N LYS A 8 6.94 -5.74 26.39
CA LYS A 8 6.03 -4.61 26.23
C LYS A 8 6.10 -3.96 24.85
N ALA A 9 7.18 -4.21 24.11
CA ALA A 9 7.37 -3.59 22.80
C ALA A 9 8.01 -4.57 21.81
N SER A 10 7.71 -4.40 20.52
CA SER A 10 8.40 -5.08 19.43
C SER A 10 8.56 -4.16 18.22
N LEU A 11 9.64 -4.36 17.45
CA LEU A 11 9.87 -3.73 16.16
C LEU A 11 9.36 -4.64 15.05
N ARG A 12 8.75 -4.07 14.02
CA ARG A 12 8.31 -4.76 12.81
C ARG A 12 9.02 -4.19 11.59
N LEU A 13 9.57 -5.08 10.76
CA LEU A 13 9.97 -4.79 9.40
C LEU A 13 9.03 -5.58 8.49
N LEU A 14 8.34 -4.92 7.59
CA LEU A 14 7.38 -5.56 6.69
C LEU A 14 7.63 -5.19 5.24
N GLY A 15 7.32 -6.14 4.37
CA GLY A 15 7.13 -5.93 2.94
C GLY A 15 5.76 -6.44 2.56
N GLY A 16 5.10 -5.78 1.63
CA GLY A 16 3.76 -6.14 1.20
C GLY A 16 3.59 -6.00 -0.30
N THR A 17 2.64 -6.77 -0.80
CA THR A 17 2.18 -6.67 -2.18
C THR A 17 0.68 -6.85 -2.22
N THR A 18 0.05 -6.08 -3.07
CA THR A 18 -1.40 -6.17 -3.29
C THR A 18 -1.66 -7.12 -4.45
N THR A 19 -2.62 -8.03 -4.27
CA THR A 19 -3.08 -8.84 -5.38
C THR A 19 -3.81 -7.95 -6.38
N ASN A 20 -3.18 -7.78 -7.54
CA ASN A 20 -3.81 -7.10 -8.65
C ASN A 20 -4.83 -8.06 -9.25
N ASN A 21 -6.10 -7.99 -8.85
CA ASN A 21 -7.18 -8.73 -9.50
C ASN A 21 -7.44 -8.13 -10.89
N ALA A 22 -6.44 -8.16 -11.76
CA ALA A 22 -6.58 -7.91 -13.19
C ALA A 22 -7.53 -8.91 -13.88
N ALA A 23 -7.88 -10.00 -13.18
CA ALA A 23 -8.68 -11.09 -13.72
C ALA A 23 -10.20 -10.94 -13.53
N SER A 24 -10.70 -10.01 -12.74
CA SER A 24 -12.13 -9.72 -12.73
C SER A 24 -12.39 -8.61 -13.75
N GLY A 25 -12.76 -9.01 -14.96
CA GLY A 25 -13.09 -8.16 -16.08
C GLY A 25 -14.26 -7.20 -15.85
N GLY A 26 -14.04 -6.25 -15.01
CA GLY A 26 -14.79 -5.00 -14.99
C GLY A 26 -14.04 -4.02 -15.88
N ILE A 27 -14.42 -3.95 -17.15
CA ILE A 27 -14.04 -2.87 -18.05
C ILE A 27 -14.64 -1.60 -17.47
N VAL A 28 -13.88 -0.88 -16.67
CA VAL A 28 -14.22 0.50 -16.33
C VAL A 28 -13.78 1.33 -17.51
N HIS A 29 -14.70 1.59 -18.41
CA HIS A 29 -14.51 2.62 -19.44
C HIS A 29 -14.41 3.97 -18.72
N ALA A 30 -13.20 4.42 -18.42
CA ALA A 30 -13.00 5.85 -18.25
C ALA A 30 -13.31 6.48 -19.61
N ALA A 31 -14.30 7.38 -19.64
CA ALA A 31 -14.64 8.09 -20.86
C ALA A 31 -13.37 8.78 -21.39
N PRO A 32 -13.08 8.70 -22.70
CA PRO A 32 -11.94 9.41 -23.28
C PRO A 32 -12.02 10.88 -22.89
N GLY A 33 -10.93 11.45 -22.37
CA GLY A 33 -10.85 12.85 -21.97
C GLY A 33 -11.27 13.16 -20.52
N ALA A 34 -11.71 12.18 -19.72
CA ALA A 34 -12.18 12.43 -18.34
C ALA A 34 -11.07 12.78 -17.34
N TYR A 35 -9.81 12.54 -17.64
CA TYR A 35 -8.68 12.84 -16.77
C TYR A 35 -7.60 13.65 -17.51
N ILE A 36 -7.60 14.95 -17.26
CA ILE A 36 -6.50 15.85 -17.65
C ILE A 36 -5.70 16.15 -16.40
N GLN A 37 -4.54 15.54 -16.26
CA GLN A 37 -3.62 15.83 -15.17
C GLN A 37 -2.26 16.21 -15.76
N SER A 38 -1.81 17.43 -15.49
CA SER A 38 -0.51 17.93 -15.97
C SER A 38 -0.33 17.93 -17.50
N GLY A 39 -1.41 18.17 -18.26
CA GLY A 39 -1.36 18.16 -19.72
C GLY A 39 -1.39 16.78 -20.37
N VAL A 40 -1.50 15.71 -19.58
CA VAL A 40 -1.65 14.33 -20.07
C VAL A 40 -3.12 13.96 -20.05
N THR A 41 -3.66 13.56 -21.21
CA THR A 41 -5.02 13.06 -21.37
C THR A 41 -4.96 11.56 -21.69
N GLU A 42 -5.61 10.74 -20.88
CA GLU A 42 -5.69 9.29 -21.11
C GLU A 42 -6.65 8.97 -22.25
N THR A 43 -6.22 8.11 -23.17
CA THR A 43 -7.03 7.67 -24.32
C THR A 43 -7.31 6.17 -24.30
N SER A 44 -6.64 5.40 -23.45
CA SER A 44 -6.84 3.97 -23.29
C SER A 44 -7.14 3.60 -21.84
N GLN A 45 -7.48 2.33 -21.61
CA GLN A 45 -7.57 1.74 -20.27
C GLN A 45 -6.19 1.69 -19.62
N SER A 46 -6.16 1.86 -18.29
CA SER A 46 -4.94 1.73 -17.51
C SER A 46 -4.65 0.27 -17.17
N ASN A 47 -3.42 -0.15 -17.40
CA ASN A 47 -2.88 -1.40 -16.87
C ASN A 47 -2.12 -1.11 -15.59
N TYR A 48 -2.55 -1.69 -14.48
CA TYR A 48 -1.93 -1.48 -13.18
C TYR A 48 -0.82 -2.49 -12.92
N GLY A 49 0.34 -1.99 -12.52
CA GLY A 49 1.41 -2.82 -11.96
C GLY A 49 1.05 -3.36 -10.58
N ILE A 50 1.82 -4.32 -10.12
CA ILE A 50 1.67 -4.88 -8.76
C ILE A 50 2.15 -3.81 -7.75
N PRO A 51 1.30 -3.32 -6.83
CA PRO A 51 1.71 -2.41 -5.78
C PRO A 51 2.77 -3.04 -4.88
N PHE A 52 3.75 -2.25 -4.50
CA PHE A 52 4.79 -2.64 -3.56
C PHE A 52 4.72 -1.77 -2.32
N GLU A 53 4.77 -2.39 -1.14
CA GLU A 53 4.78 -1.72 0.17
C GLU A 53 5.99 -2.16 0.98
N LEU A 54 6.60 -1.23 1.70
CA LEU A 54 7.69 -1.49 2.66
C LEU A 54 7.45 -0.67 3.90
N GLY A 55 7.57 -1.27 5.09
CA GLY A 55 7.27 -0.57 6.33
C GLY A 55 8.17 -0.93 7.49
N LEU A 56 8.30 0.03 8.38
CA LEU A 56 8.94 -0.10 9.69
C LEU A 56 7.95 0.33 10.77
N GLY A 57 7.73 -0.50 11.76
CA GLY A 57 6.77 -0.19 12.82
C GLY A 57 7.21 -0.64 14.20
N VAL A 58 6.53 -0.10 15.19
CA VAL A 58 6.65 -0.45 16.60
C VAL A 58 5.28 -0.88 17.10
N ASN A 59 5.23 -2.03 17.76
CA ASN A 59 4.03 -2.49 18.45
C ASN A 59 4.24 -2.39 19.95
N LEU A 60 3.28 -1.79 20.62
CA LEU A 60 3.23 -1.66 22.07
C LEU A 60 2.12 -2.56 22.62
N ARG A 61 2.48 -3.51 23.47
CA ARG A 61 1.54 -4.40 24.13
C ARG A 61 0.86 -3.69 25.30
N ILE A 62 -0.46 -3.61 25.23
CA ILE A 62 -1.30 -2.96 26.26
C ILE A 62 -1.76 -3.99 27.27
N SER A 63 -2.09 -5.20 26.81
CA SER A 63 -2.53 -6.30 27.65
C SER A 63 -2.05 -7.64 27.08
N ASP A 64 -2.42 -8.75 27.74
CA ASP A 64 -2.03 -10.10 27.29
C ASP A 64 -2.51 -10.43 25.87
N ARG A 65 -3.58 -9.78 25.41
CA ARG A 65 -4.16 -10.05 24.09
C ARG A 65 -4.15 -8.86 23.15
N PHE A 66 -3.92 -7.64 23.65
CA PHE A 66 -4.03 -6.41 22.86
C PHE A 66 -2.69 -5.71 22.70
N ALA A 67 -2.40 -5.28 21.49
CA ALA A 67 -1.29 -4.39 21.20
C ALA A 67 -1.72 -3.29 20.21
N ILE A 68 -1.13 -2.12 20.34
CA ILE A 68 -1.24 -1.03 19.36
C ILE A 68 0.07 -0.96 18.59
N GLY A 69 -0.04 -0.83 17.28
CA GLY A 69 1.08 -0.63 16.37
C GLY A 69 0.98 0.69 15.65
N THR A 70 2.13 1.28 15.39
CA THR A 70 2.28 2.41 14.47
C THR A 70 3.63 2.33 13.78
N GLY A 71 3.83 3.15 12.75
CA GLY A 71 5.08 3.09 12.01
C GLY A 71 5.14 4.10 10.88
N VAL A 72 6.00 3.80 9.93
CA VAL A 72 6.12 4.51 8.66
C VAL A 72 6.12 3.48 7.55
N ASP A 73 5.23 3.65 6.59
CA ASP A 73 5.10 2.80 5.41
C ASP A 73 5.42 3.61 4.15
N TYR A 74 6.10 2.97 3.22
CA TYR A 74 6.32 3.46 1.87
C TYR A 74 5.56 2.60 0.89
N ALA A 75 4.83 3.21 -0.05
CA ALA A 75 4.13 2.51 -1.11
C ALA A 75 4.49 3.07 -2.49
N LEU A 76 4.70 2.16 -3.44
CA LEU A 76 4.93 2.45 -4.85
C LEU A 76 3.80 1.84 -5.67
N LEU A 77 3.09 2.69 -6.40
CA LEU A 77 2.03 2.31 -7.32
C LEU A 77 2.46 2.66 -8.73
N THR A 78 2.26 1.73 -9.66
CA THR A 78 2.59 1.94 -11.07
C THR A 78 1.40 1.60 -11.96
N ARG A 79 1.28 2.28 -13.08
CA ARG A 79 0.33 1.96 -14.16
C ARG A 79 0.87 2.39 -15.50
N SER A 80 0.41 1.75 -16.56
CA SER A 80 0.68 2.13 -17.94
C SER A 80 -0.62 2.35 -18.71
N PHE A 81 -0.63 3.32 -19.62
CA PHE A 81 -1.76 3.66 -20.44
C PHE A 81 -1.29 4.40 -21.70
N SER A 82 -2.10 4.39 -22.76
CA SER A 82 -1.87 5.26 -23.93
C SER A 82 -2.58 6.59 -23.72
N GLY A 83 -1.93 7.69 -24.12
CA GLY A 83 -2.45 9.02 -23.89
C GLY A 83 -1.88 10.05 -24.83
N VAL A 84 -2.33 11.27 -24.63
CA VAL A 84 -1.93 12.47 -25.38
C VAL A 84 -1.34 13.47 -24.39
N TYR A 85 -0.12 13.90 -24.66
CA TYR A 85 0.52 14.99 -23.92
C TYR A 85 0.48 16.27 -24.74
N THR A 86 -0.08 17.31 -24.14
CA THR A 86 -0.16 18.63 -24.76
C THR A 86 0.68 19.64 -23.99
N GLN A 87 1.65 20.23 -24.68
CA GLN A 87 2.48 21.31 -24.15
C GLN A 87 2.42 22.53 -25.09
N GLY A 88 1.67 23.56 -24.71
CA GLY A 88 1.41 24.71 -25.57
C GLY A 88 0.65 24.29 -26.84
N LEU A 89 1.27 24.51 -28.00
CA LEU A 89 0.70 24.14 -29.32
C LEU A 89 1.18 22.75 -29.80
N SER A 90 2.06 22.09 -29.04
CA SER A 90 2.61 20.78 -29.43
C SER A 90 1.83 19.66 -28.74
N THR A 91 1.47 18.64 -29.50
CA THR A 91 0.74 17.47 -29.04
C THR A 91 1.50 16.22 -29.42
N THR A 92 1.78 15.36 -28.43
CA THR A 92 2.46 14.09 -28.63
C THR A 92 1.57 12.95 -28.14
N VAL A 93 1.35 11.96 -29.00
CA VAL A 93 0.60 10.73 -28.67
C VAL A 93 1.60 9.62 -28.37
N GLY A 94 1.37 8.85 -27.32
CA GLY A 94 2.25 7.75 -26.95
C GLY A 94 1.78 6.98 -25.72
N ASP A 95 2.59 6.01 -25.34
CA ASP A 95 2.36 5.22 -24.14
C ASP A 95 3.07 5.84 -22.94
N PHE A 96 2.38 5.88 -21.81
CA PHE A 96 2.86 6.48 -20.59
C PHE A 96 3.00 5.41 -19.49
N ASN A 97 4.11 5.49 -18.78
CA ASN A 97 4.25 4.88 -17.46
C ASN A 97 4.03 5.94 -16.40
N HIS A 98 3.09 5.68 -15.52
CA HIS A 98 2.76 6.56 -14.41
C HIS A 98 3.14 5.88 -13.10
N SER A 99 3.86 6.58 -12.25
CA SER A 99 4.25 6.13 -10.92
C SER A 99 3.83 7.13 -9.85
N VAL A 100 3.25 6.62 -8.77
CA VAL A 100 2.90 7.40 -7.57
C VAL A 100 3.58 6.76 -6.37
N GLN A 101 4.22 7.59 -5.56
CA GLN A 101 4.89 7.16 -4.34
C GLN A 101 4.22 7.83 -3.13
N TYR A 102 4.00 7.04 -2.09
CA TYR A 102 3.39 7.48 -0.85
C TYR A 102 4.29 7.20 0.34
N ILE A 103 4.22 8.07 1.34
CA ILE A 103 4.66 7.78 2.71
C ILE A 103 3.41 7.80 3.59
N GLY A 104 3.24 6.76 4.39
CA GLY A 104 2.10 6.54 5.26
C GLY A 104 2.46 6.41 6.73
N ILE A 105 1.49 6.69 7.57
CA ILE A 105 1.53 6.44 9.01
C ILE A 105 0.33 5.55 9.34
N PRO A 106 0.55 4.24 9.56
CA PRO A 106 -0.49 3.33 10.03
C PRO A 106 -0.69 3.45 11.55
N VAL A 107 -1.90 3.19 11.99
CA VAL A 107 -2.24 2.94 13.39
C VAL A 107 -3.12 1.70 13.43
N ASP A 108 -2.59 0.62 13.97
CA ASP A 108 -3.21 -0.70 14.01
C ASP A 108 -3.48 -1.15 15.45
N LEU A 109 -4.64 -1.75 15.66
CA LEU A 109 -4.96 -2.51 16.86
C LEU A 109 -4.81 -4.01 16.55
N PHE A 110 -3.96 -4.69 17.29
CA PHE A 110 -3.73 -6.13 17.20
C PHE A 110 -4.42 -6.87 18.33
N VAL A 111 -5.06 -7.98 18.00
CA VAL A 111 -5.72 -8.86 18.96
C VAL A 111 -5.22 -10.29 18.76
N ASP A 112 -4.53 -10.83 19.76
CA ASP A 112 -4.06 -12.21 19.72
C ASP A 112 -5.24 -13.16 19.97
N VAL A 113 -5.55 -13.99 18.98
CA VAL A 113 -6.63 -14.97 19.02
C VAL A 113 -6.14 -16.27 19.68
N VAL A 114 -4.97 -16.75 19.22
CA VAL A 114 -4.31 -17.94 19.77
C VAL A 114 -2.83 -17.64 19.95
N ARG A 115 -2.30 -17.88 21.13
CA ARG A 115 -0.86 -17.77 21.39
C ARG A 115 -0.35 -19.09 21.95
N LYS A 116 0.65 -19.65 21.25
CA LYS A 116 1.43 -20.82 21.69
C LYS A 116 2.91 -20.47 21.74
N GLU A 117 3.73 -21.38 22.22
CA GLU A 117 5.18 -21.15 22.34
C GLU A 117 5.84 -20.87 20.99
N ASP A 118 5.39 -21.56 19.93
CA ASP A 118 6.01 -21.52 18.61
C ASP A 118 5.27 -20.60 17.62
N PHE A 119 3.99 -20.27 17.87
CA PHE A 119 3.23 -19.42 16.96
C PHE A 119 2.15 -18.59 17.65
N THR A 120 1.83 -17.46 17.03
CA THR A 120 0.72 -16.58 17.42
C THR A 120 -0.18 -16.35 16.22
N LEU A 121 -1.47 -16.68 16.36
CA LEU A 121 -2.52 -16.26 15.44
C LEU A 121 -3.14 -14.99 15.99
N TYR A 122 -3.18 -13.92 15.19
CA TYR A 122 -3.75 -12.64 15.58
C TYR A 122 -4.62 -12.05 14.48
N THR A 123 -5.48 -11.14 14.83
CA THR A 123 -6.18 -10.27 13.90
C THR A 123 -5.77 -8.82 14.16
N ASN A 124 -5.86 -7.99 13.14
CA ASN A 124 -5.65 -6.56 13.27
C ASN A 124 -6.72 -5.76 12.56
N ALA A 125 -6.98 -4.57 13.08
CA ALA A 125 -7.78 -3.56 12.45
C ALA A 125 -7.06 -2.22 12.57
N GLY A 126 -7.00 -1.46 11.49
CA GLY A 126 -6.25 -0.21 11.48
C GLY A 126 -6.75 0.82 10.51
N ILE A 127 -6.23 2.01 10.70
CA ILE A 127 -6.36 3.15 9.80
C ILE A 127 -4.98 3.58 9.36
N GLU A 128 -4.89 4.12 8.17
CA GLU A 128 -3.63 4.64 7.65
C GLU A 128 -3.87 5.96 6.91
N ALA A 129 -2.98 6.91 7.19
CA ALA A 129 -2.92 8.17 6.48
C ALA A 129 -1.65 8.18 5.63
N GLU A 130 -1.80 8.30 4.31
CA GLU A 130 -0.70 8.29 3.36
C GLU A 130 -0.63 9.62 2.62
N TYR A 131 0.57 10.12 2.43
CA TYR A 131 0.84 11.35 1.70
C TYR A 131 1.60 11.05 0.42
N ALA A 132 1.09 11.52 -0.73
CA ALA A 132 1.76 11.37 -2.01
C ALA A 132 3.00 12.28 -2.06
N ILE A 133 4.19 11.69 -2.18
CA ILE A 133 5.46 12.41 -2.24
C ILE A 133 6.01 12.53 -3.66
N SER A 134 5.54 11.71 -4.59
CA SER A 134 5.96 11.74 -5.99
C SER A 134 4.81 11.28 -6.88
N ASN A 135 4.62 12.01 -7.99
CA ASN A 135 3.64 11.69 -9.02
C ASN A 135 4.28 12.01 -10.38
N LYS A 136 4.68 10.98 -11.14
CA LYS A 136 5.46 11.15 -12.38
C LYS A 136 4.86 10.37 -13.52
N TYR A 137 4.76 11.03 -14.68
CA TYR A 137 4.39 10.44 -15.96
C TYR A 137 5.63 10.38 -16.84
N HIS A 138 5.98 9.22 -17.32
CA HIS A 138 7.10 9.00 -18.22
C HIS A 138 6.55 8.58 -19.59
N LEU A 139 6.81 9.36 -20.63
CA LEU A 139 6.47 9.03 -22.00
C LEU A 139 7.47 8.01 -22.55
N LEU A 140 6.97 6.82 -22.88
CA LEU A 140 7.82 5.73 -23.40
C LEU A 140 8.45 6.09 -24.74
N GLY A 141 9.72 5.75 -24.91
CA GLY A 141 10.48 6.07 -26.11
C GLY A 141 11.08 7.48 -26.13
N THR A 142 10.91 8.26 -25.07
CA THR A 142 11.51 9.58 -24.89
C THR A 142 12.04 9.75 -23.47
N ASP A 143 12.90 10.76 -23.26
CA ASP A 143 13.34 11.15 -21.91
C ASP A 143 12.36 12.14 -21.24
N THR A 144 11.15 12.28 -21.79
CA THR A 144 10.18 13.24 -21.27
C THR A 144 9.52 12.69 -20.01
N VAL A 145 9.75 13.37 -18.89
CA VAL A 145 9.09 13.10 -17.60
C VAL A 145 8.25 14.31 -17.22
N VAL A 146 6.96 14.10 -17.04
CA VAL A 146 6.01 15.13 -16.63
C VAL A 146 5.66 14.91 -15.16
N GLY A 147 5.92 15.92 -14.32
CA GLY A 147 5.51 15.91 -12.93
C GLY A 147 4.00 16.17 -12.80
N GLY A 148 3.29 15.28 -12.12
CA GLY A 148 1.90 15.51 -11.74
C GLY A 148 1.80 16.30 -10.43
N LYS A 149 0.62 16.85 -10.16
CA LYS A 149 0.34 17.49 -8.88
C LYS A 149 0.55 16.48 -7.75
N VAL A 150 1.40 16.83 -6.81
CA VAL A 150 1.63 16.10 -5.55
C VAL A 150 0.95 16.95 -4.50
N ASN A 151 0.27 16.46 -3.60
CA ASN A 151 -0.37 17.13 -2.47
C ASN A 151 -1.74 16.51 -2.18
N SER A 152 -1.76 15.20 -2.04
CA SER A 152 -2.98 14.52 -1.65
C SER A 152 -2.72 13.62 -0.47
N LEU A 153 -3.52 13.82 0.55
CA LEU A 153 -3.63 12.92 1.67
C LEU A 153 -4.64 11.83 1.30
N GLN A 154 -4.27 10.59 1.48
CA GLN A 154 -5.13 9.44 1.26
C GLN A 154 -5.36 8.71 2.58
N TRP A 155 -6.60 8.38 2.88
CA TRP A 155 -6.98 7.58 4.02
C TRP A 155 -7.36 6.17 3.59
N SER A 156 -7.02 5.21 4.41
CA SER A 156 -7.51 3.84 4.27
C SER A 156 -7.84 3.23 5.63
N VAL A 157 -8.69 2.21 5.59
CA VAL A 157 -8.98 1.33 6.72
C VAL A 157 -8.67 -0.10 6.31
N GLY A 158 -8.19 -0.90 7.24
CA GLY A 158 -7.81 -2.28 6.97
C GLY A 158 -8.21 -3.24 8.07
N LEU A 159 -8.41 -4.49 7.65
CA LEU A 159 -8.61 -5.64 8.53
C LEU A 159 -7.69 -6.76 8.06
N GLY A 160 -6.96 -7.37 8.99
CA GLY A 160 -6.02 -8.44 8.69
C GLY A 160 -6.12 -9.62 9.63
N LEU A 161 -5.65 -10.74 9.13
CA LEU A 161 -5.43 -11.97 9.92
C LEU A 161 -3.96 -12.33 9.77
N GLY A 162 -3.23 -12.40 10.88
CA GLY A 162 -1.80 -12.66 10.86
C GLY A 162 -1.44 -13.94 11.57
N LEU A 163 -0.43 -14.62 11.02
CA LEU A 163 0.21 -15.76 11.64
C LEU A 163 1.70 -15.43 11.81
N GLU A 164 2.18 -15.55 13.03
CA GLU A 164 3.58 -15.34 13.39
C GLU A 164 4.18 -16.61 13.96
N PHE A 165 5.36 -16.94 13.47
CA PHE A 165 6.19 -18.04 13.97
C PHE A 165 7.42 -17.51 14.67
N GLN A 166 7.67 -17.97 15.92
CA GLN A 166 8.89 -17.68 16.65
C GLN A 166 10.05 -18.53 16.11
N VAL A 167 11.05 -17.87 15.53
CA VAL A 167 12.26 -18.55 15.00
C VAL A 167 13.39 -18.56 16.03
N GLY A 168 13.32 -17.68 17.01
CA GLY A 168 14.32 -17.57 18.08
C GLY A 168 13.74 -16.96 19.35
N SER A 169 14.60 -16.62 20.30
CA SER A 169 14.16 -16.06 21.57
C SER A 169 13.54 -14.66 21.45
N ARG A 170 13.84 -13.92 20.36
CA ARG A 170 13.39 -12.54 20.13
C ARG A 170 12.93 -12.27 18.70
N LEU A 171 13.06 -13.24 17.79
CA LEU A 171 12.76 -13.07 16.38
C LEU A 171 11.54 -13.91 16.01
N GLY A 172 10.52 -13.26 15.45
CA GLY A 172 9.38 -13.87 14.79
C GLY A 172 9.35 -13.53 13.30
N ILE A 173 8.83 -14.46 12.51
CA ILE A 173 8.49 -14.24 11.10
C ILE A 173 6.98 -14.24 11.02
N PHE A 174 6.39 -13.28 10.34
CA PHE A 174 4.94 -13.22 10.20
C PHE A 174 4.50 -13.10 8.74
N ALA A 175 3.28 -13.59 8.49
CA ALA A 175 2.53 -13.37 7.26
C ALA A 175 1.11 -12.91 7.62
N GLU A 176 0.61 -11.90 6.91
CA GLU A 176 -0.60 -11.18 7.25
C GLU A 176 -1.38 -10.79 5.99
N PRO A 177 -2.29 -11.64 5.49
CA PRO A 177 -3.31 -11.20 4.54
C PRO A 177 -4.19 -10.14 5.17
N THR A 178 -4.38 -9.04 4.45
CA THR A 178 -5.13 -7.87 4.89
C THR A 178 -6.07 -7.40 3.78
N VAL A 179 -7.28 -7.04 4.13
CA VAL A 179 -8.21 -6.34 3.24
C VAL A 179 -8.18 -4.86 3.60
N LYS A 180 -7.84 -4.00 2.63
CA LYS A 180 -7.80 -2.54 2.79
C LYS A 180 -8.86 -1.89 1.92
N TYR A 181 -9.52 -0.87 2.43
CA TYR A 181 -10.39 0.03 1.69
C TYR A 181 -9.80 1.43 1.67
N TYR A 182 -9.58 1.98 0.48
CA TYR A 182 -9.03 3.31 0.26
C TYR A 182 -10.15 4.29 -0.03
N PHE A 183 -10.23 5.37 0.76
CA PHE A 183 -11.22 6.43 0.54
C PHE A 183 -10.82 7.32 -0.63
N ASP A 184 -11.80 7.87 -1.33
CA ASP A 184 -11.56 8.89 -2.33
C ASP A 184 -11.30 10.24 -1.62
N CYS A 185 -10.07 10.71 -1.75
CA CYS A 185 -9.58 11.95 -1.13
C CYS A 185 -9.02 12.92 -2.17
N GLY A 186 -9.32 12.72 -3.46
CA GLY A 186 -8.77 13.51 -4.56
C GLY A 186 -7.29 13.19 -4.86
N GLN A 187 -6.83 12.01 -4.49
CA GLN A 187 -5.49 11.51 -4.77
C GLN A 187 -5.28 11.26 -6.28
N PRO A 188 -4.01 11.16 -6.74
CA PRO A 188 -3.71 10.80 -8.12
C PRO A 188 -4.34 9.47 -8.51
N LYS A 189 -4.82 9.38 -9.76
CA LYS A 189 -5.40 8.15 -10.30
C LYS A 189 -4.42 6.99 -10.18
N SER A 190 -4.86 5.92 -9.57
CA SER A 190 -4.08 4.71 -9.33
C SER A 190 -5.02 3.51 -9.20
N ILE A 191 -4.49 2.33 -8.95
CA ILE A 191 -5.31 1.16 -8.64
C ILE A 191 -6.22 1.39 -7.42
N ARG A 192 -5.82 2.26 -6.48
CA ARG A 192 -6.58 2.57 -5.27
C ARG A 192 -7.81 3.43 -5.53
N THR A 193 -7.80 4.25 -6.61
CA THR A 193 -8.98 5.00 -7.04
C THR A 193 -9.95 4.17 -7.85
N ASP A 194 -9.45 3.30 -8.73
CA ASP A 194 -10.29 2.48 -9.60
C ASP A 194 -10.83 1.23 -8.88
N LYS A 195 -10.05 0.68 -7.95
CA LYS A 195 -10.40 -0.49 -7.14
C LYS A 195 -10.09 -0.19 -5.67
N PRO A 196 -10.98 0.52 -4.96
CA PRO A 196 -10.70 0.97 -3.59
C PRO A 196 -10.60 -0.16 -2.57
N LEU A 197 -11.26 -1.30 -2.82
CA LEU A 197 -11.15 -2.49 -1.99
C LEU A 197 -10.05 -3.40 -2.54
N GLN A 198 -9.00 -3.61 -1.75
CA GLN A 198 -7.84 -4.39 -2.15
C GLN A 198 -7.48 -5.45 -1.12
N MET A 199 -6.97 -6.60 -1.60
CA MET A 199 -6.31 -7.60 -0.76
C MET A 199 -4.79 -7.40 -0.86
N THR A 200 -4.15 -7.27 0.29
CA THR A 200 -2.70 -7.13 0.42
C THR A 200 -2.16 -8.30 1.22
N LEU A 201 -1.07 -8.89 0.80
CA LEU A 201 -0.30 -9.84 1.60
C LEU A 201 0.92 -9.12 2.15
N ARG A 202 0.98 -8.96 3.46
CA ARG A 202 2.15 -8.41 4.17
C ARG A 202 2.92 -9.57 4.80
N ALA A 203 4.24 -9.54 4.73
CA ALA A 203 5.11 -10.48 5.40
C ALA A 203 6.33 -9.75 5.97
N GLY A 204 6.93 -10.29 7.02
CA GLY A 204 8.06 -9.59 7.60
C GLY A 204 8.63 -10.24 8.84
N LEU A 205 9.45 -9.47 9.52
CA LEU A 205 10.14 -9.84 10.75
C LEU A 205 9.63 -9.01 11.91
N ARG A 206 9.50 -9.64 13.07
CA ARG A 206 9.20 -8.99 14.33
C ARG A 206 10.33 -9.26 15.32
N PHE A 207 10.86 -8.20 15.91
CA PHE A 207 11.89 -8.25 16.94
C PHE A 207 11.30 -7.81 18.27
N ASP A 208 11.23 -8.70 19.22
CA ASP A 208 10.81 -8.40 20.58
C ASP A 208 11.94 -7.70 21.36
N LEU A 209 11.61 -6.60 22.02
CA LEU A 209 12.52 -5.75 22.79
C LEU A 209 12.52 -6.09 24.29
#